data_783a340db9cefa76617cf66d0348a448
#
_entry.id   783a340db9cefa76617cf66d0348a448
#
_cell.length_a   1.000
_cell.length_b   1.000
_cell.length_c   1.000
_cell.angle_alpha   90.00
_cell.angle_beta   90.00
_cell.angle_gamma   90.00
#
_symmetry.space_group_name_H-M   'P 1'
#
loop_
_entity.id
_entity.type
_entity.pdbx_description
1 polymer ?
#
loop_
_entity_poly.entity_id
_entity_poly.type
_entity_poly.pdbx_seq_one_letter_code
_entity_poly.pdbx_strand_id
1 'polypeptide(L)'
;DLMRIDNQEQPMHPIYRYALIADRKEGLILVDIDTLHDGDPRNNKLDRSLTFNPNGSLNGAHYVVVGGSVVYVLTDKALVILDMDDPLKPKIISQVALNDPRGADLQFRYLFVTDKEGLKTIDVTKPIAPKIIVNNTVNISDAQRVFVARTYAYVAAGKEGIVIVDVENPEVMKEYQRF
;
A
#
# COMPACT_ATOMS: atom_id res chain seq x y z
N ASP A 1 12.44 -27.23 -34.71
CA ASP A 1 12.19 -25.87 -34.13
C ASP A 1 10.75 -25.36 -34.27
N LEU A 2 9.80 -26.27 -34.34
CA LEU A 2 8.38 -25.94 -34.48
C LEU A 2 7.65 -25.88 -33.13
N MET A 3 8.35 -25.87 -32.01
CA MET A 3 7.73 -25.86 -30.65
C MET A 3 8.21 -24.72 -29.74
N ARG A 4 8.72 -23.62 -30.28
CA ARG A 4 8.72 -22.38 -29.51
C ARG A 4 7.38 -21.68 -29.81
N ILE A 5 6.38 -21.97 -29.02
CA ILE A 5 5.33 -21.00 -28.78
C ILE A 5 6.06 -19.84 -28.13
N ASP A 6 6.20 -18.72 -28.84
CA ASP A 6 6.64 -17.49 -28.20
C ASP A 6 5.67 -17.24 -27.06
N ASN A 7 6.19 -17.39 -25.84
CA ASN A 7 5.41 -17.15 -24.64
C ASN A 7 5.05 -15.67 -24.65
N GLN A 8 3.84 -15.36 -25.10
CA GLN A 8 3.29 -14.00 -25.13
C GLN A 8 2.83 -13.57 -23.73
N GLU A 9 3.38 -14.16 -22.68
CA GLU A 9 3.17 -13.66 -21.33
C GLU A 9 3.66 -12.23 -21.26
N GLN A 10 2.80 -11.35 -20.81
CA GLN A 10 3.17 -9.97 -20.54
C GLN A 10 4.33 -9.98 -19.54
N PRO A 11 5.44 -9.28 -19.82
CA PRO A 11 6.55 -9.23 -18.89
C PRO A 11 6.05 -8.69 -17.55
N MET A 12 6.45 -9.34 -16.47
CA MET A 12 6.13 -8.89 -15.12
C MET A 12 6.61 -7.44 -14.95
N HIS A 13 5.77 -6.60 -14.32
CA HIS A 13 6.13 -5.21 -14.11
C HIS A 13 7.44 -5.09 -13.31
N PRO A 14 8.39 -4.23 -13.71
CA PRO A 14 9.71 -4.13 -13.08
C PRO A 14 9.70 -3.85 -11.58
N ILE A 15 8.60 -3.33 -11.03
CA ILE A 15 8.46 -3.07 -9.59
C ILE A 15 8.63 -4.33 -8.75
N TYR A 16 8.22 -5.49 -9.27
CA TYR A 16 8.31 -6.78 -8.55
C TYR A 16 9.74 -7.32 -8.41
N ARG A 17 10.70 -6.65 -9.05
CA ARG A 17 12.13 -6.88 -8.86
C ARG A 17 12.64 -6.31 -7.53
N TYR A 18 11.86 -5.46 -6.89
CA TYR A 18 12.28 -4.72 -5.70
C TYR A 18 11.42 -5.04 -4.49
N ALA A 19 12.08 -5.17 -3.33
CA ALA A 19 11.41 -5.01 -2.05
C ALA A 19 11.29 -3.51 -1.74
N LEU A 20 10.08 -3.07 -1.39
CA LEU A 20 9.78 -1.69 -1.02
C LEU A 20 9.73 -1.57 0.48
N ILE A 21 10.51 -0.66 1.04
CA ILE A 21 10.61 -0.42 2.48
C ILE A 21 10.22 1.02 2.77
N ALA A 22 9.24 1.20 3.66
CA ALA A 22 8.90 2.51 4.19
C ALA A 22 9.73 2.79 5.44
N ASP A 23 10.56 3.82 5.39
CA ASP A 23 11.41 4.26 6.50
C ASP A 23 11.05 5.68 6.94
N ARG A 24 10.97 5.88 8.26
CA ARG A 24 10.50 7.16 8.84
C ARG A 24 11.39 8.37 8.52
N LYS A 25 12.65 8.14 8.24
CA LYS A 25 13.64 9.20 7.96
C LYS A 25 14.00 9.27 6.49
N GLU A 26 14.22 8.11 5.89
CA GLU A 26 14.71 8.01 4.52
C GLU A 26 13.57 7.97 3.47
N GLY A 27 12.31 7.75 3.91
CA GLY A 27 11.14 7.68 3.02
C GLY A 27 10.95 6.30 2.41
N LEU A 28 10.90 6.20 1.09
CA LEU A 28 10.76 4.93 0.37
C LEU A 28 12.13 4.44 -0.09
N ILE A 29 12.47 3.21 0.29
CA ILE A 29 13.71 2.54 -0.09
C ILE A 29 13.36 1.34 -0.97
N LEU A 30 14.04 1.23 -2.12
CA LEU A 30 13.98 0.08 -2.99
C LEU A 30 15.23 -0.76 -2.84
N VAL A 31 15.03 -2.05 -2.59
CA VAL A 31 16.09 -3.04 -2.47
C VAL A 31 15.92 -4.05 -3.60
N ASP A 32 16.95 -4.24 -4.41
CA ASP A 32 16.95 -5.24 -5.48
C ASP A 32 16.95 -6.65 -4.86
N ILE A 33 15.97 -7.46 -5.24
CA ILE A 33 15.83 -8.85 -4.80
C ILE A 33 15.99 -9.86 -5.95
N ASP A 34 16.27 -9.38 -7.16
CA ASP A 34 16.38 -10.21 -8.35
C ASP A 34 17.53 -11.22 -8.24
N THR A 35 18.63 -10.80 -7.62
CA THR A 35 19.80 -11.65 -7.35
C THR A 35 19.49 -12.88 -6.48
N LEU A 36 18.35 -12.90 -5.78
CA LEU A 36 17.95 -14.07 -4.98
C LEU A 36 17.33 -15.18 -5.85
N HIS A 37 16.98 -14.88 -7.10
CA HIS A 37 16.23 -15.79 -7.99
C HIS A 37 16.99 -16.13 -9.29
N ASP A 38 18.19 -15.56 -9.51
CA ASP A 38 18.95 -15.77 -10.74
C ASP A 38 19.70 -17.12 -10.80
N GLY A 39 19.68 -17.89 -9.70
CA GLY A 39 20.32 -19.20 -9.58
C GLY A 39 21.83 -19.15 -9.30
N ASP A 40 22.42 -17.97 -9.11
CA ASP A 40 23.82 -17.82 -8.70
C ASP A 40 23.93 -17.49 -7.21
N PRO A 41 24.27 -18.47 -6.35
CA PRO A 41 24.36 -18.24 -4.91
C PRO A 41 25.53 -17.33 -4.49
N ARG A 42 26.42 -16.96 -5.40
CA ARG A 42 27.60 -16.12 -5.11
C ARG A 42 27.27 -14.63 -5.09
N ASN A 43 26.15 -14.22 -5.69
CA ASN A 43 25.70 -12.83 -5.75
C ASN A 43 24.45 -12.54 -4.93
N ASN A 44 24.00 -13.49 -4.09
CA ASN A 44 22.82 -13.35 -3.22
C ASN A 44 23.03 -12.23 -2.18
N LYS A 45 23.06 -10.99 -2.63
CA LYS A 45 23.14 -9.78 -1.84
C LYS A 45 21.87 -8.97 -2.05
N LEU A 46 21.43 -8.31 -1.00
CA LEU A 46 20.37 -7.32 -1.07
C LEU A 46 21.02 -5.93 -1.21
N ASP A 47 20.96 -5.38 -2.41
CA ASP A 47 21.53 -4.08 -2.69
C ASP A 47 20.45 -3.00 -2.74
N ARG A 48 20.68 -1.88 -2.04
CA ARG A 48 19.80 -0.72 -2.09
C ARG A 48 19.93 -0.04 -3.45
N SER A 49 18.86 -0.08 -4.25
CA SER A 49 18.83 0.49 -5.60
C SER A 49 18.41 1.95 -5.61
N LEU A 50 17.53 2.35 -4.68
CA LEU A 50 17.02 3.71 -4.61
C LEU A 50 16.62 4.06 -3.18
N THR A 51 16.84 5.32 -2.82
CA THR A 51 16.18 5.99 -1.69
C THR A 51 15.44 7.21 -2.22
N PHE A 52 14.15 7.30 -1.96
CA PHE A 52 13.29 8.34 -2.48
C PHE A 52 12.54 9.07 -1.37
N ASN A 53 12.91 10.33 -1.16
CA ASN A 53 12.24 11.23 -0.21
C ASN A 53 12.43 12.69 -0.65
N PRO A 54 11.83 13.11 -1.78
CA PRO A 54 12.04 14.44 -2.31
C PRO A 54 11.50 15.51 -1.34
N ASN A 55 12.38 16.43 -0.94
CA ASN A 55 12.06 17.53 -0.02
C ASN A 55 11.40 17.09 1.30
N GLY A 56 11.65 15.84 1.74
CA GLY A 56 11.06 15.32 2.97
C GLY A 56 9.58 14.95 2.87
N SER A 57 9.04 14.82 1.65
CA SER A 57 7.61 14.52 1.43
C SER A 57 7.17 13.16 1.97
N LEU A 58 8.10 12.25 2.21
CA LEU A 58 7.89 10.93 2.79
C LEU A 58 8.42 10.83 4.22
N ASN A 59 8.74 11.94 4.88
CA ASN A 59 9.12 11.89 6.30
C ASN A 59 8.00 11.29 7.14
N GLY A 60 8.35 10.36 8.03
CA GLY A 60 7.39 9.59 8.82
C GLY A 60 6.79 8.39 8.07
N ALA A 61 7.30 8.03 6.88
CA ALA A 61 6.83 6.85 6.15
C ALA A 61 7.02 5.59 7.00
N HIS A 62 5.96 4.77 7.11
CA HIS A 62 5.97 3.57 7.95
C HIS A 62 5.11 2.42 7.42
N TYR A 63 4.39 2.64 6.32
CA TYR A 63 3.61 1.60 5.67
C TYR A 63 3.59 1.80 4.15
N VAL A 64 3.60 0.71 3.41
CA VAL A 64 3.56 0.73 1.95
C VAL A 64 2.63 -0.35 1.42
N VAL A 65 1.83 0.02 0.41
CA VAL A 65 0.96 -0.89 -0.34
C VAL A 65 1.26 -0.72 -1.82
N VAL A 66 1.33 -1.83 -2.55
CA VAL A 66 1.62 -1.83 -3.99
C VAL A 66 0.36 -2.23 -4.74
N GLY A 67 -0.04 -1.42 -5.71
CA GLY A 67 -1.15 -1.70 -6.62
C GLY A 67 -0.73 -1.56 -8.08
N GLY A 68 -0.14 -2.62 -8.65
CA GLY A 68 0.46 -2.54 -9.98
C GLY A 68 1.67 -1.60 -10.01
N SER A 69 1.65 -0.56 -10.86
CA SER A 69 2.69 0.47 -10.90
C SER A 69 2.44 1.65 -9.96
N VAL A 70 1.35 1.62 -9.18
CA VAL A 70 1.04 2.67 -8.20
C VAL A 70 1.39 2.19 -6.80
N VAL A 71 2.08 3.04 -6.05
CA VAL A 71 2.49 2.75 -4.67
C VAL A 71 1.87 3.77 -3.72
N TYR A 72 1.30 3.26 -2.65
CA TYR A 72 0.62 3.99 -1.60
C TYR A 72 1.48 3.96 -0.35
N VAL A 73 1.98 5.10 0.10
CA VAL A 73 2.84 5.22 1.29
C VAL A 73 2.11 5.99 2.36
N LEU A 74 1.95 5.40 3.54
CA LEU A 74 1.46 6.11 4.72
C LEU A 74 2.65 6.76 5.44
N THR A 75 2.49 8.04 5.72
CA THR A 75 3.35 8.83 6.61
C THR A 75 2.59 9.14 7.90
N ASP A 76 3.20 9.79 8.87
CA ASP A 76 2.53 10.16 10.13
C ASP A 76 1.29 11.06 9.94
N LYS A 77 1.13 11.70 8.75
CA LYS A 77 0.09 12.72 8.52
C LYS A 77 -0.67 12.57 7.21
N ALA A 78 -0.25 11.66 6.35
CA ALA A 78 -0.79 11.60 5.00
C ALA A 78 -0.65 10.22 4.36
N LEU A 79 -1.50 9.98 3.38
CA LEU A 79 -1.28 9.02 2.31
C LEU A 79 -0.58 9.75 1.17
N VAL A 80 0.59 9.28 0.76
CA VAL A 80 1.32 9.77 -0.42
C VAL A 80 1.23 8.71 -1.51
N ILE A 81 0.81 9.09 -2.70
CA ILE A 81 0.61 8.19 -3.84
C ILE A 81 1.70 8.45 -4.87
N LEU A 82 2.37 7.37 -5.27
CA LEU A 82 3.49 7.39 -6.17
C LEU A 82 3.14 6.66 -7.47
N ASP A 83 3.53 7.24 -8.60
CA ASP A 83 3.67 6.54 -9.87
C ASP A 83 5.07 5.92 -9.92
N MET A 84 5.12 4.62 -10.10
CA MET A 84 6.33 3.81 -10.17
C MET A 84 6.35 2.93 -11.44
N ASP A 85 5.83 3.45 -12.55
CA ASP A 85 5.93 2.81 -13.86
C ASP A 85 7.41 2.56 -14.24
N ASP A 86 8.29 3.52 -13.93
CA ASP A 86 9.74 3.31 -13.82
C ASP A 86 10.12 3.28 -12.33
N PRO A 87 10.35 2.10 -11.71
CA PRO A 87 10.61 2.00 -10.28
C PRO A 87 11.81 2.81 -9.79
N LEU A 88 12.79 3.05 -10.67
CA LEU A 88 13.99 3.83 -10.32
C LEU A 88 13.78 5.35 -10.51
N LYS A 89 12.63 5.77 -11.01
CA LYS A 89 12.24 7.18 -11.16
C LYS A 89 10.85 7.46 -10.62
N PRO A 90 10.61 7.19 -9.33
CA PRO A 90 9.30 7.41 -8.72
C PRO A 90 8.85 8.87 -8.85
N LYS A 91 7.53 9.07 -8.95
CA LYS A 91 6.93 10.41 -8.97
C LYS A 91 5.79 10.47 -7.96
N ILE A 92 5.79 11.47 -7.11
CA ILE A 92 4.62 11.76 -6.28
C ILE A 92 3.54 12.34 -7.21
N ILE A 93 2.39 11.67 -7.29
CA ILE A 93 1.27 12.09 -8.15
C ILE A 93 0.11 12.69 -7.36
N SER A 94 -0.02 12.35 -6.09
CA SER A 94 -1.01 12.96 -5.20
C SER A 94 -0.70 12.71 -3.74
N GLN A 95 -1.39 13.46 -2.87
CA GLN A 95 -1.30 13.32 -1.42
C GLN A 95 -2.66 13.60 -0.78
N VAL A 96 -3.03 12.81 0.21
CA VAL A 96 -4.25 12.95 1.00
C VAL A 96 -3.89 13.10 2.47
N ALA A 97 -4.30 14.19 3.11
CA ALA A 97 -4.10 14.39 4.54
C ALA A 97 -4.95 13.39 5.35
N LEU A 98 -4.34 12.75 6.33
CA LEU A 98 -4.96 11.79 7.24
C LEU A 98 -4.54 12.07 8.68
N ASN A 99 -5.32 11.61 9.63
CA ASN A 99 -5.08 11.82 11.06
C ASN A 99 -4.42 10.58 11.69
N ASP A 100 -3.08 10.55 11.73
CA ASP A 100 -2.30 9.43 12.27
C ASP A 100 -2.65 8.10 11.59
N PRO A 101 -2.50 7.99 10.24
CA PRO A 101 -2.76 6.75 9.53
C PRO A 101 -1.79 5.65 9.99
N ARG A 102 -2.26 4.41 10.10
CA ARG A 102 -1.50 3.32 10.73
C ARG A 102 -1.36 2.07 9.87
N GLY A 103 -2.33 1.79 9.01
CA GLY A 103 -2.31 0.66 8.10
C GLY A 103 -3.23 0.90 6.92
N ALA A 104 -2.99 0.17 5.85
CA ALA A 104 -3.83 0.21 4.66
C ALA A 104 -3.86 -1.14 3.96
N ASP A 105 -4.94 -1.39 3.24
CA ASP A 105 -5.05 -2.52 2.32
C ASP A 105 -5.80 -2.10 1.08
N LEU A 106 -5.37 -2.61 -0.07
CA LEU A 106 -5.94 -2.25 -1.37
C LEU A 106 -6.79 -3.40 -1.90
N GLN A 107 -8.06 -3.12 -2.16
CA GLN A 107 -8.91 -4.05 -2.86
C GLN A 107 -9.56 -3.36 -4.06
N PHE A 108 -9.25 -3.84 -5.27
CA PHE A 108 -9.68 -3.23 -6.54
C PHE A 108 -9.31 -1.75 -6.62
N ARG A 109 -10.31 -0.86 -6.59
CA ARG A 109 -10.17 0.59 -6.68
C ARG A 109 -10.30 1.32 -5.34
N TYR A 110 -10.41 0.57 -4.24
CA TYR A 110 -10.59 1.14 -2.92
C TYR A 110 -9.39 0.82 -2.04
N LEU A 111 -8.83 1.86 -1.43
CA LEU A 111 -7.84 1.73 -0.38
C LEU A 111 -8.55 1.90 0.97
N PHE A 112 -8.51 0.85 1.78
CA PHE A 112 -9.00 0.85 3.15
C PHE A 112 -7.87 1.29 4.07
N VAL A 113 -8.08 2.35 4.84
CA VAL A 113 -7.03 2.95 5.68
C VAL A 113 -7.52 3.01 7.11
N THR A 114 -6.70 2.53 8.03
CA THR A 114 -6.88 2.75 9.46
C THR A 114 -6.15 4.00 9.90
N ASP A 115 -6.81 4.84 10.67
CA ASP A 115 -6.23 6.02 11.28
C ASP A 115 -6.76 6.20 12.72
N LYS A 116 -6.49 7.34 13.34
CA LYS A 116 -6.92 7.64 14.71
C LYS A 116 -8.43 7.59 14.91
N GLU A 117 -9.21 7.77 13.86
CA GLU A 117 -10.69 7.79 13.93
C GLU A 117 -11.29 6.40 13.68
N GLY A 118 -10.57 5.50 13.04
CA GLY A 118 -11.01 4.15 12.73
C GLY A 118 -10.69 3.70 11.32
N LEU A 119 -11.59 2.95 10.68
CA LEU A 119 -11.45 2.46 9.31
C LEU A 119 -12.14 3.42 8.34
N LYS A 120 -11.41 3.85 7.32
CA LYS A 120 -11.88 4.73 6.23
C LYS A 120 -11.67 4.08 4.88
N THR A 121 -12.47 4.49 3.90
CA THR A 121 -12.32 4.11 2.50
C THR A 121 -11.88 5.31 1.66
N ILE A 122 -10.91 5.09 0.78
CA ILE A 122 -10.44 6.07 -0.20
C ILE A 122 -10.63 5.46 -1.59
N ASP A 123 -11.41 6.11 -2.45
CA ASP A 123 -11.51 5.73 -3.87
C ASP A 123 -10.24 6.19 -4.59
N VAL A 124 -9.50 5.23 -5.10
CA VAL A 124 -8.24 5.42 -5.84
C VAL A 124 -8.38 5.04 -7.32
N THR A 125 -9.60 5.01 -7.85
CA THR A 125 -9.85 4.80 -9.29
C THR A 125 -9.01 5.74 -10.16
N LYS A 126 -8.80 6.97 -9.66
CA LYS A 126 -7.88 7.94 -10.26
C LYS A 126 -6.80 8.28 -9.23
N PRO A 127 -5.64 7.62 -9.24
CA PRO A 127 -4.59 7.84 -8.25
C PRO A 127 -4.08 9.28 -8.17
N ILE A 128 -4.19 10.03 -9.26
CA ILE A 128 -3.85 11.46 -9.29
C ILE A 128 -4.88 12.36 -8.56
N ALA A 129 -6.10 11.86 -8.35
CA ALA A 129 -7.20 12.58 -7.71
C ALA A 129 -8.02 11.63 -6.80
N PRO A 130 -7.41 11.08 -5.75
CA PRO A 130 -8.05 10.16 -4.83
C PRO A 130 -9.16 10.88 -4.03
N LYS A 131 -10.18 10.13 -3.62
CA LYS A 131 -11.32 10.70 -2.88
C LYS A 131 -11.59 9.92 -1.60
N ILE A 132 -11.51 10.57 -0.45
CA ILE A 132 -12.02 10.00 0.80
C ILE A 132 -13.54 9.89 0.68
N ILE A 133 -14.09 8.71 0.94
CA ILE A 133 -15.54 8.50 1.03
C ILE A 133 -16.01 9.08 2.36
N VAL A 134 -16.63 10.24 2.30
CA VAL A 134 -17.11 10.96 3.48
C VAL A 134 -18.30 10.25 4.13
N ASN A 135 -18.45 10.41 5.46
CA ASN A 135 -19.52 9.80 6.26
C ASN A 135 -19.54 8.26 6.24
N ASN A 136 -18.40 7.65 5.95
CA ASN A 136 -18.25 6.19 5.85
C ASN A 136 -17.14 5.66 6.78
N THR A 137 -16.79 6.38 7.82
CA THR A 137 -15.81 5.94 8.82
C THR A 137 -16.45 4.98 9.80
N VAL A 138 -15.90 3.79 9.96
CA VAL A 138 -16.22 2.90 11.06
C VAL A 138 -15.34 3.25 12.25
N ASN A 139 -15.94 3.77 13.31
CA ASN A 139 -15.22 4.24 14.49
C ASN A 139 -14.60 3.07 15.26
N ILE A 140 -13.27 3.04 15.34
CA ILE A 140 -12.49 2.05 16.07
C ILE A 140 -11.38 2.83 16.79
N SER A 141 -11.43 2.88 18.12
CA SER A 141 -10.60 3.80 18.90
C SER A 141 -9.11 3.54 18.84
N ASP A 142 -8.71 2.30 18.56
CA ASP A 142 -7.31 1.89 18.45
C ASP A 142 -7.07 1.03 17.19
N ALA A 143 -7.61 1.47 16.05
CA ALA A 143 -7.38 0.82 14.78
C ALA A 143 -5.89 0.87 14.40
N GLN A 144 -5.27 -0.29 14.19
CA GLN A 144 -3.85 -0.43 13.88
C GLN A 144 -3.62 -0.90 12.43
N ARG A 145 -3.89 -2.16 12.15
CA ARG A 145 -3.70 -2.78 10.85
C ARG A 145 -5.03 -3.25 10.30
N VAL A 146 -5.17 -3.22 8.99
CA VAL A 146 -6.32 -3.76 8.28
C VAL A 146 -5.85 -4.80 7.26
N PHE A 147 -6.65 -5.84 7.12
CA PHE A 147 -6.54 -6.82 6.04
C PHE A 147 -7.93 -7.03 5.45
N VAL A 148 -8.06 -6.90 4.14
CA VAL A 148 -9.33 -7.05 3.44
C VAL A 148 -9.35 -8.37 2.69
N ALA A 149 -10.36 -9.20 2.98
CA ALA A 149 -10.58 -10.46 2.30
C ALA A 149 -12.04 -10.55 1.84
N ARG A 150 -12.25 -10.58 0.54
CA ARG A 150 -13.58 -10.60 -0.07
C ARG A 150 -14.43 -9.42 0.38
N THR A 151 -15.50 -9.67 1.15
CA THR A 151 -16.48 -8.66 1.60
C THR A 151 -16.24 -8.19 3.03
N TYR A 152 -15.13 -8.58 3.66
CA TYR A 152 -14.82 -8.21 5.03
C TYR A 152 -13.44 -7.59 5.17
N ALA A 153 -13.37 -6.53 5.98
CA ALA A 153 -12.12 -5.98 6.49
C ALA A 153 -11.92 -6.42 7.95
N TYR A 154 -10.75 -6.96 8.23
CA TYR A 154 -10.32 -7.39 9.56
C TYR A 154 -9.37 -6.35 10.12
N VAL A 155 -9.79 -5.64 11.16
CA VAL A 155 -9.02 -4.57 11.77
C VAL A 155 -8.47 -5.02 13.11
N ALA A 156 -7.15 -4.99 13.26
CA ALA A 156 -6.50 -5.14 14.55
C ALA A 156 -6.72 -3.86 15.36
N ALA A 157 -7.44 -3.95 16.47
CA ALA A 157 -7.94 -2.81 17.21
C ALA A 157 -7.36 -2.72 18.66
N GLY A 158 -6.10 -3.13 18.82
CA GLY A 158 -5.39 -3.04 20.10
C GLY A 158 -6.16 -3.73 21.23
N LYS A 159 -6.56 -2.96 22.23
CA LYS A 159 -7.33 -3.48 23.38
C LYS A 159 -8.75 -3.94 23.03
N GLU A 160 -9.28 -3.49 21.92
CA GLU A 160 -10.60 -3.88 21.42
C GLU A 160 -10.56 -5.20 20.64
N GLY A 161 -9.37 -5.81 20.49
CA GLY A 161 -9.17 -7.10 19.84
C GLY A 161 -9.24 -7.00 18.32
N ILE A 162 -10.14 -7.75 17.69
CA ILE A 162 -10.34 -7.74 16.23
C ILE A 162 -11.73 -7.21 15.94
N VAL A 163 -11.80 -6.18 15.10
CA VAL A 163 -13.08 -5.66 14.60
C VAL A 163 -13.24 -6.10 13.14
N ILE A 164 -14.34 -6.78 12.85
CA ILE A 164 -14.70 -7.20 11.49
C ILE A 164 -15.71 -6.19 10.95
N VAL A 165 -15.42 -5.67 9.78
CA VAL A 165 -16.23 -4.68 9.08
C VAL A 165 -16.72 -5.27 7.77
N ASP A 166 -18.02 -5.19 7.51
CA ASP A 166 -18.61 -5.51 6.21
C ASP A 166 -18.26 -4.39 5.23
N VAL A 167 -17.55 -4.76 4.17
CA VAL A 167 -17.09 -3.88 3.09
C VAL A 167 -17.59 -4.34 1.72
N GLU A 168 -18.66 -5.15 1.67
CA GLU A 168 -19.31 -5.56 0.42
C GLU A 168 -19.65 -4.33 -0.43
N ASN A 169 -20.13 -3.26 0.22
CA ASN A 169 -20.20 -1.94 -0.37
C ASN A 169 -19.18 -1.02 0.31
N PRO A 170 -18.00 -0.78 -0.33
CA PRO A 170 -16.95 0.06 0.25
C PRO A 170 -17.34 1.52 0.50
N GLU A 171 -18.47 1.97 -0.04
CA GLU A 171 -18.99 3.33 0.15
C GLU A 171 -19.99 3.41 1.31
N VAL A 172 -20.38 2.25 1.88
CA VAL A 172 -21.33 2.17 3.02
C VAL A 172 -20.90 1.04 3.95
N MET A 173 -19.74 1.19 4.59
CA MET A 173 -19.21 0.18 5.50
C MET A 173 -20.02 0.09 6.80
N LYS A 174 -20.05 -1.11 7.38
CA LYS A 174 -20.72 -1.37 8.67
C LYS A 174 -19.88 -2.30 9.52
N GLU A 175 -19.77 -2.01 10.81
CA GLU A 175 -19.21 -2.98 11.74
C GLU A 175 -20.09 -4.24 11.73
N TYR A 176 -19.46 -5.39 11.50
CA TYR A 176 -20.13 -6.70 11.50
C TYR A 176 -20.03 -7.37 12.85
N GLN A 177 -18.81 -7.43 13.42
CA GLN A 177 -18.56 -8.09 14.70
C GLN A 177 -17.27 -7.58 15.34
N ARG A 178 -17.18 -7.69 16.65
CA ARG A 178 -16.01 -7.33 17.47
C ARG A 178 -15.70 -8.48 18.43
N PHE A 179 -14.40 -8.88 18.56
CA PHE A 179 -13.92 -9.97 19.38
C PHE A 179 -12.86 -9.52 20.38
#